data_02f4d8522d615d46d2e2ca3417c81d2c
#
_entry.id   02f4d8522d615d46d2e2ca3417c81d2c
#
_cell.length_a   1.000
_cell.length_b   1.000
_cell.length_c   1.000
_cell.angle_alpha   90.00
_cell.angle_beta   90.00
_cell.angle_gamma   90.00
#
_symmetry.space_group_name_H-M   'P 1'
#
loop_
_entity.id
_entity.type
_entity.pdbx_description
1 polymer ?
#
loop_
_entity_poly.entity_id
_entity_poly.type
_entity_poly.pdbx_seq_one_letter_code
_entity_poly.pdbx_strand_id
1 'polypeptide(L)'
;MTNFQEYQEFKDMYDNAKSMLNSSNHTINYYRQNYDKTILNSFYFIVDMPPYIANTLKSKTPKLKLSLDSLLKNMIEHPEITFKEYLQLEYFLYNAEYILLKNEKNLIYFKIDNCLYQFVIKNTKDGCENFLTTFHKTNIKQLNKDIARYKQIKR
;
A
#
# COMPACT_ATOMS: atom_id res chain seq x y z
N MET A 1 8.77 -9.81 -4.69
CA MET A 1 8.62 -10.27 -6.08
C MET A 1 9.03 -11.72 -6.16
N THR A 2 8.19 -12.57 -6.66
CA THR A 2 8.42 -14.01 -6.69
C THR A 2 9.01 -14.48 -8.01
N ASN A 3 8.85 -13.69 -9.11
CA ASN A 3 9.44 -14.09 -10.41
C ASN A 3 9.68 -12.88 -11.30
N PHE A 4 10.34 -13.14 -12.41
CA PHE A 4 10.72 -12.09 -13.37
C PHE A 4 9.51 -11.39 -13.98
N GLN A 5 8.44 -12.12 -14.28
CA GLN A 5 7.23 -11.54 -14.88
C GLN A 5 6.55 -10.57 -13.92
N GLU A 6 6.41 -10.94 -12.65
CA GLU A 6 5.81 -10.07 -11.63
C GLU A 6 6.67 -8.82 -11.41
N TYR A 7 7.98 -8.97 -11.38
CA TYR A 7 8.90 -7.84 -11.29
C TYR A 7 8.68 -6.89 -12.47
N GLN A 8 8.58 -7.42 -13.69
CA GLN A 8 8.43 -6.61 -14.89
C GLN A 8 7.10 -5.89 -14.92
N GLU A 9 6.02 -6.55 -14.51
CA GLU A 9 4.69 -5.93 -14.42
C GLU A 9 4.70 -4.73 -13.46
N PHE A 10 5.29 -4.89 -12.27
CA PHE A 10 5.38 -3.80 -11.33
C PHE A 10 6.32 -2.69 -11.83
N LYS A 11 7.45 -3.05 -12.42
CA LYS A 11 8.39 -2.08 -12.97
C LYS A 11 7.72 -1.23 -14.05
N ASP A 12 6.96 -1.84 -14.93
CA ASP A 12 6.24 -1.12 -15.99
C ASP A 12 5.22 -0.15 -15.40
N MET A 13 4.47 -0.56 -14.40
CA MET A 13 3.51 0.31 -13.71
C MET A 13 4.21 1.45 -12.99
N TYR A 14 5.31 1.17 -12.30
CA TYR A 14 6.10 2.17 -11.59
C TYR A 14 6.72 3.18 -12.57
N ASP A 15 7.30 2.72 -13.65
CA ASP A 15 7.90 3.58 -14.67
C ASP A 15 6.84 4.46 -15.35
N ASN A 16 5.66 3.91 -15.60
CA ASN A 16 4.53 4.68 -16.14
C ASN A 16 4.09 5.78 -15.17
N ALA A 17 3.95 5.44 -13.89
CA ALA A 17 3.59 6.42 -12.87
C ALA A 17 4.63 7.54 -12.79
N LYS A 18 5.90 7.18 -12.80
CA LYS A 18 7.01 8.14 -12.75
C LYS A 18 7.02 9.06 -13.97
N SER A 19 6.75 8.52 -15.14
CA SER A 19 6.63 9.29 -16.38
C SER A 19 5.48 10.29 -16.32
N MET A 20 4.33 9.89 -15.78
CA MET A 20 3.19 10.77 -15.59
C MET A 20 3.52 11.94 -14.66
N LEU A 21 4.27 11.68 -13.59
CA LEU A 21 4.65 12.70 -12.60
C LEU A 21 5.73 13.63 -13.10
N ASN A 22 6.63 13.18 -13.97
CA ASN A 22 7.72 14.00 -14.48
C ASN A 22 7.26 15.15 -15.37
N SER A 23 6.04 15.09 -15.90
CA SER A 23 5.52 16.12 -16.80
C SER A 23 5.02 17.36 -16.08
N SER A 24 4.78 17.30 -14.74
CA SER A 24 4.25 18.46 -14.00
C SER A 24 4.17 18.18 -12.49
N ASN A 25 4.18 19.27 -11.70
CA ASN A 25 3.98 19.22 -10.25
C ASN A 25 2.50 19.38 -9.91
N HIS A 26 1.72 18.30 -10.07
CA HIS A 26 0.29 18.33 -9.76
C HIS A 26 -0.03 17.51 -8.51
N THR A 27 -1.20 17.80 -7.91
CA THR A 27 -1.77 16.96 -6.87
C THR A 27 -2.43 15.74 -7.50
N ILE A 28 -2.78 14.75 -6.66
CA ILE A 28 -3.48 13.56 -7.16
C ILE A 28 -4.82 13.92 -7.84
N ASN A 29 -5.49 14.98 -7.38
CA ASN A 29 -6.75 15.40 -7.97
C ASN A 29 -6.63 15.79 -9.44
N TYR A 30 -5.51 16.38 -9.84
CA TYR A 30 -5.25 16.66 -11.26
C TYR A 30 -5.30 15.38 -12.09
N TYR A 31 -4.63 14.32 -11.64
CA TYR A 31 -4.59 13.04 -12.36
C TYR A 31 -5.97 12.39 -12.40
N ARG A 32 -6.71 12.46 -11.31
CA ARG A 32 -8.09 11.91 -11.25
C ARG A 32 -9.05 12.63 -12.18
N GLN A 33 -8.85 13.91 -12.43
CA GLN A 33 -9.68 14.70 -13.33
C GLN A 33 -9.29 14.56 -14.80
N ASN A 34 -8.02 14.29 -15.08
CA ASN A 34 -7.47 14.35 -16.44
C ASN A 34 -7.13 12.97 -17.05
N TYR A 35 -7.29 11.90 -16.28
CA TYR A 35 -7.02 10.54 -16.75
C TYR A 35 -8.25 9.67 -16.58
N ASP A 36 -8.40 8.70 -17.52
CA ASP A 36 -9.51 7.74 -17.49
C ASP A 36 -9.42 6.91 -16.21
N LYS A 37 -10.59 6.71 -15.56
CA LYS A 37 -10.69 5.88 -14.36
C LYS A 37 -10.22 4.46 -14.58
N THR A 38 -10.44 3.92 -15.78
CA THR A 38 -9.98 2.57 -16.14
C THR A 38 -8.46 2.48 -16.05
N ILE A 39 -7.75 3.52 -16.50
CA ILE A 39 -6.30 3.60 -16.42
C ILE A 39 -5.85 3.71 -14.96
N LEU A 40 -6.46 4.64 -14.20
CA LEU A 40 -6.10 4.87 -12.79
C LEU A 40 -6.43 3.68 -11.90
N ASN A 41 -7.42 2.87 -12.26
CA ASN A 41 -7.81 1.67 -11.51
C ASN A 41 -7.04 0.42 -11.94
N SER A 42 -6.16 0.51 -12.93
CA SER A 42 -5.25 -0.60 -13.21
C SER A 42 -4.42 -0.88 -11.96
N PHE A 43 -4.08 -2.14 -11.74
CA PHE A 43 -3.46 -2.52 -10.47
C PHE A 43 -2.36 -3.55 -10.68
N TYR A 44 -1.45 -3.59 -9.70
CA TYR A 44 -0.48 -4.64 -9.52
C TYR A 44 -0.90 -5.50 -8.31
N PHE A 45 -0.86 -6.81 -8.48
CA PHE A 45 -1.13 -7.75 -7.40
C PHE A 45 0.15 -7.94 -6.57
N ILE A 46 0.09 -7.52 -5.28
CA ILE A 46 1.27 -7.57 -4.41
C ILE A 46 1.46 -8.97 -3.83
N VAL A 47 0.43 -9.49 -3.16
CA VAL A 47 0.53 -10.74 -2.39
C VAL A 47 -0.85 -11.19 -1.94
N ASP A 48 -0.99 -12.48 -1.62
CA ASP A 48 -2.13 -12.99 -0.88
C ASP A 48 -1.91 -12.73 0.61
N MET A 49 -2.85 -12.06 1.25
CA MET A 49 -2.82 -11.83 2.70
C MET A 49 -3.04 -13.14 3.46
N PRO A 50 -2.41 -13.31 4.63
CA PRO A 50 -2.71 -14.46 5.49
C PRO A 50 -4.21 -14.54 5.82
N PRO A 51 -4.76 -15.75 6.00
CA PRO A 51 -6.19 -15.91 6.28
C PRO A 51 -6.68 -15.11 7.49
N TYR A 52 -5.88 -14.98 8.55
CA TYR A 52 -6.31 -14.24 9.74
C TYR A 52 -6.49 -12.75 9.45
N ILE A 53 -5.71 -12.19 8.52
CA ILE A 53 -5.85 -10.79 8.08
C ILE A 53 -7.14 -10.61 7.28
N ALA A 54 -7.36 -11.48 6.29
CA ALA A 54 -8.57 -11.45 5.49
C ALA A 54 -9.81 -11.60 6.38
N ASN A 55 -9.78 -12.51 7.34
CA ASN A 55 -10.89 -12.72 8.29
C ASN A 55 -11.13 -11.49 9.16
N THR A 56 -10.07 -10.86 9.65
CA THR A 56 -10.19 -9.64 10.48
C THR A 56 -10.91 -8.53 9.72
N LEU A 57 -10.60 -8.36 8.44
CA LEU A 57 -11.22 -7.36 7.57
C LEU A 57 -12.59 -7.80 7.04
N LYS A 58 -12.97 -9.06 7.25
CA LYS A 58 -14.13 -9.68 6.60
C LYS A 58 -14.04 -9.57 5.07
N SER A 59 -12.85 -9.78 4.55
CA SER A 59 -12.58 -9.73 3.12
C SER A 59 -13.02 -11.03 2.45
N LYS A 60 -13.62 -10.91 1.28
CA LYS A 60 -14.04 -12.04 0.44
C LYS A 60 -12.91 -12.62 -0.38
N THR A 61 -11.72 -11.99 -0.35
CA THR A 61 -10.54 -12.42 -1.10
C THR A 61 -9.29 -12.15 -0.29
N PRO A 62 -8.25 -13.00 -0.38
CA PRO A 62 -6.95 -12.70 0.23
C PRO A 62 -6.10 -11.72 -0.59
N LYS A 63 -6.49 -11.43 -1.83
CA LYS A 63 -5.65 -10.68 -2.76
C LYS A 63 -5.48 -9.22 -2.34
N LEU A 64 -4.21 -8.77 -2.25
CA LEU A 64 -3.87 -7.38 -1.97
C LEU A 64 -3.33 -6.71 -3.23
N LYS A 65 -3.92 -5.57 -3.58
CA LYS A 65 -3.64 -4.85 -4.81
C LYS A 65 -3.03 -3.47 -4.53
N LEU A 66 -2.20 -3.01 -5.46
CA LEU A 66 -1.75 -1.61 -5.51
C LEU A 66 -2.24 -1.02 -6.83
N SER A 67 -3.15 -0.05 -6.76
CA SER A 67 -3.66 0.62 -7.97
C SER A 67 -2.69 1.69 -8.44
N LEU A 68 -2.76 2.04 -9.73
CA LEU A 68 -1.98 3.16 -10.26
C LEU A 68 -2.34 4.46 -9.55
N ASP A 69 -3.63 4.68 -9.25
CA ASP A 69 -4.08 5.84 -8.48
C ASP A 69 -3.37 5.94 -7.13
N SER A 70 -3.35 4.85 -6.36
CA SER A 70 -2.68 4.82 -5.05
C SER A 70 -1.17 4.99 -5.18
N LEU A 71 -0.56 4.40 -6.20
CA LEU A 71 0.87 4.56 -6.44
C LEU A 71 1.23 6.02 -6.76
N LEU A 72 0.47 6.67 -7.65
CA LEU A 72 0.66 8.08 -7.98
C LEU A 72 0.52 8.96 -6.75
N LYS A 73 -0.55 8.76 -5.98
CA LYS A 73 -0.78 9.52 -4.75
C LYS A 73 0.39 9.34 -3.79
N ASN A 74 0.83 8.12 -3.60
CA ASN A 74 1.93 7.83 -2.68
C ASN A 74 3.24 8.45 -3.16
N MET A 75 3.54 8.41 -4.45
CA MET A 75 4.75 9.03 -5.01
C MET A 75 4.73 10.55 -4.87
N ILE A 76 3.56 11.17 -4.98
CA ILE A 76 3.40 12.62 -4.80
C ILE A 76 3.61 12.99 -3.32
N GLU A 77 2.96 12.27 -2.40
CA GLU A 77 2.95 12.61 -0.97
C GLU A 77 4.20 12.10 -0.24
N HIS A 78 4.79 11.00 -0.73
CA HIS A 78 5.92 10.32 -0.09
C HIS A 78 7.02 10.00 -1.11
N PRO A 79 7.65 11.03 -1.70
CA PRO A 79 8.68 10.82 -2.72
C PRO A 79 9.97 10.18 -2.18
N GLU A 80 10.10 10.11 -0.85
CA GLU A 80 11.25 9.48 -0.22
C GLU A 80 11.29 7.97 -0.41
N ILE A 81 10.15 7.32 -0.74
CA ILE A 81 10.09 5.88 -0.98
C ILE A 81 10.66 5.56 -2.36
N THR A 82 11.64 4.69 -2.41
CA THR A 82 12.31 4.31 -3.65
C THR A 82 11.65 3.08 -4.29
N PHE A 83 11.95 2.85 -5.56
CA PHE A 83 11.51 1.64 -6.26
C PHE A 83 11.95 0.37 -5.51
N LYS A 84 13.18 0.35 -5.03
CA LYS A 84 13.73 -0.79 -4.29
C LYS A 84 12.91 -1.08 -3.03
N GLU A 85 12.44 -0.03 -2.34
CA GLU A 85 11.59 -0.19 -1.16
C GLU A 85 10.22 -0.76 -1.52
N TYR A 86 9.64 -0.35 -2.64
CA TYR A 86 8.40 -0.97 -3.14
C TYR A 86 8.57 -2.46 -3.41
N LEU A 87 9.74 -2.88 -3.89
CA LEU A 87 10.01 -4.29 -4.14
C LEU A 87 10.05 -5.13 -2.87
N GLN A 88 10.22 -4.51 -1.71
CA GLN A 88 10.26 -5.19 -0.40
C GLN A 88 8.89 -5.30 0.26
N LEU A 89 7.84 -4.76 -0.35
CA LEU A 89 6.50 -4.74 0.27
C LEU A 89 5.99 -6.11 0.68
N GLU A 90 6.13 -7.12 -0.17
CA GLU A 90 5.70 -8.48 0.17
C GLU A 90 6.38 -8.97 1.45
N TYR A 91 7.69 -8.81 1.54
CA TYR A 91 8.45 -9.17 2.74
C TYR A 91 8.00 -8.35 3.95
N PHE A 92 7.80 -7.04 3.79
CA PHE A 92 7.38 -6.16 4.88
C PHE A 92 6.01 -6.55 5.43
N LEU A 93 5.08 -6.90 4.55
CA LEU A 93 3.73 -7.30 4.94
C LEU A 93 3.74 -8.58 5.79
N TYR A 94 4.55 -9.55 5.40
CA TYR A 94 4.64 -10.83 6.13
C TYR A 94 5.47 -10.73 7.41
N ASN A 95 6.30 -9.71 7.56
CA ASN A 95 7.26 -9.60 8.67
C ASN A 95 7.07 -8.31 9.49
N ALA A 96 5.91 -7.68 9.40
CA ALA A 96 5.62 -6.46 10.14
C ALA A 96 5.65 -6.72 11.66
N GLU A 97 6.25 -5.80 12.41
CA GLU A 97 6.33 -5.88 13.88
C GLU A 97 4.99 -5.57 14.53
N TYR A 98 4.21 -4.66 13.93
CA TYR A 98 2.92 -4.27 14.48
C TYR A 98 1.87 -4.21 13.38
N ILE A 99 0.67 -4.69 13.70
CA ILE A 99 -0.52 -4.59 12.82
C ILE A 99 -1.65 -4.09 13.70
N LEU A 100 -2.20 -2.92 13.37
CA LEU A 100 -3.22 -2.25 14.17
C LEU A 100 -4.52 -2.14 13.38
N LEU A 101 -5.64 -2.41 14.05
CA LEU A 101 -6.96 -2.25 13.45
C LEU A 101 -7.45 -0.82 13.70
N LYS A 102 -7.39 0.02 12.67
CA LYS A 102 -7.84 1.42 12.76
C LYS A 102 -9.36 1.51 12.80
N ASN A 103 -10.03 0.71 11.97
CA ASN A 103 -11.48 0.54 11.95
C ASN A 103 -11.78 -0.80 11.28
N GLU A 104 -13.04 -1.13 11.08
CA GLU A 104 -13.43 -2.44 10.55
C GLU A 104 -12.81 -2.81 9.20
N LYS A 105 -12.40 -1.81 8.41
CA LYS A 105 -11.94 -1.99 7.02
C LYS A 105 -10.53 -1.49 6.77
N ASN A 106 -9.81 -1.03 7.79
CA ASN A 106 -8.46 -0.48 7.62
C ASN A 106 -7.49 -1.05 8.64
N LEU A 107 -6.35 -1.53 8.15
CA LEU A 107 -5.23 -2.00 8.96
C LEU A 107 -4.02 -1.11 8.74
N ILE A 108 -3.35 -0.77 9.84
CA ILE A 108 -2.09 -0.04 9.82
C ILE A 108 -0.97 -1.00 10.16
N TYR A 109 0.00 -1.12 9.27
CA TYR A 109 1.19 -1.96 9.46
C TYR A 109 2.39 -1.09 9.80
N PHE A 110 3.24 -1.59 10.70
CA PHE A 110 4.54 -0.98 10.97
C PHE A 110 5.63 -2.03 10.80
N LYS A 111 6.63 -1.69 10.00
CA LYS A 111 7.80 -2.55 9.75
C LYS A 111 9.09 -1.81 10.07
N ILE A 112 9.94 -2.42 10.87
CA ILE A 112 11.27 -1.89 11.20
C ILE A 112 12.29 -2.59 10.30
N ASP A 113 12.96 -1.79 9.44
CA ASP A 113 14.01 -2.28 8.53
C ASP A 113 14.93 -1.11 8.18
N ASN A 114 16.00 -0.91 8.93
CA ASN A 114 16.90 0.25 8.89
C ASN A 114 16.22 1.57 9.23
N CYS A 115 14.94 1.68 8.95
CA CYS A 115 14.07 2.79 9.37
C CYS A 115 12.68 2.22 9.65
N LEU A 116 11.78 3.04 10.15
CA LEU A 116 10.43 2.62 10.47
C LEU A 116 9.49 2.97 9.30
N TYR A 117 8.87 1.93 8.73
CA TYR A 117 7.88 2.07 7.65
C TYR A 117 6.48 1.90 8.22
N GLN A 118 5.56 2.66 7.63
CA GLN A 118 4.13 2.52 7.87
C GLN A 118 3.43 2.30 6.56
N PHE A 119 2.49 1.35 6.53
CA PHE A 119 1.63 1.17 5.37
C PHE A 119 0.23 0.79 5.80
N VAL A 120 -0.77 1.17 4.99
CA VAL A 120 -2.17 0.98 5.30
C VAL A 120 -2.83 0.13 4.24
N ILE A 121 -3.58 -0.87 4.70
CA ILE A 121 -4.41 -1.72 3.84
C ILE A 121 -5.87 -1.38 4.11
N LYS A 122 -6.62 -1.18 3.04
CA LYS A 122 -8.05 -0.93 3.10
C LYS A 122 -8.81 -2.02 2.36
N ASN A 123 -9.83 -2.57 3.03
CA ASN A 123 -10.81 -3.44 2.39
C ASN A 123 -12.03 -2.61 1.99
N THR A 124 -12.60 -2.85 0.81
CA THR A 124 -13.80 -2.15 0.37
C THR A 124 -15.02 -2.56 1.21
N LYS A 125 -16.04 -1.70 1.24
CA LYS A 125 -17.24 -1.93 2.07
C LYS A 125 -17.93 -3.24 1.75
N ASP A 126 -17.95 -3.63 0.48
CA ASP A 126 -18.55 -4.90 0.03
C ASP A 126 -17.67 -6.12 0.31
N GLY A 127 -16.43 -5.89 0.77
CA GLY A 127 -15.46 -6.95 1.08
C GLY A 127 -14.74 -7.52 -0.13
N CYS A 128 -15.00 -7.03 -1.33
CA CYS A 128 -14.54 -7.65 -2.57
C CYS A 128 -13.10 -7.34 -2.96
N GLU A 129 -12.52 -6.26 -2.43
CA GLU A 129 -11.18 -5.83 -2.84
C GLU A 129 -10.38 -5.32 -1.64
N ASN A 130 -9.06 -5.58 -1.67
CA ASN A 130 -8.11 -5.05 -0.69
C ASN A 130 -7.05 -4.24 -1.41
N PHE A 131 -6.79 -3.02 -0.92
CA PHE A 131 -5.82 -2.11 -1.52
C PHE A 131 -4.79 -1.64 -0.52
N LEU A 132 -3.53 -1.56 -0.97
CA LEU A 132 -2.50 -0.79 -0.29
C LEU A 132 -2.77 0.68 -0.63
N THR A 133 -3.03 1.51 0.38
CA THR A 133 -3.40 2.92 0.17
C THR A 133 -2.28 3.89 0.44
N THR A 134 -1.39 3.58 1.40
CA THR A 134 -0.22 4.42 1.70
C THR A 134 0.98 3.55 2.04
N PHE A 135 2.17 4.08 1.75
CA PHE A 135 3.44 3.47 2.14
C PHE A 135 4.45 4.60 2.32
N HIS A 136 4.91 4.79 3.56
CA HIS A 136 5.85 5.87 3.86
C HIS A 136 6.72 5.55 5.05
N LYS A 137 7.75 6.37 5.26
CA LYS A 137 8.59 6.31 6.45
C LYS A 137 7.98 7.15 7.55
N THR A 138 8.11 6.70 8.79
CA THR A 138 7.58 7.38 9.96
C THR A 138 8.60 7.32 11.11
N ASN A 139 8.15 7.62 12.32
CA ASN A 139 9.01 7.65 13.51
C ASN A 139 8.35 6.93 14.68
N ILE A 140 9.15 6.70 15.73
CA ILE A 140 8.69 5.96 16.90
C ILE A 140 7.57 6.70 17.65
N LYS A 141 7.54 8.02 17.57
CA LYS A 141 6.50 8.83 18.20
C LYS A 141 5.13 8.52 17.56
N GLN A 142 5.08 8.43 16.24
CA GLN A 142 3.85 8.08 15.53
C GLN A 142 3.43 6.65 15.85
N LEU A 143 4.38 5.70 15.87
CA LEU A 143 4.09 4.31 16.24
C LEU A 143 3.47 4.24 17.65
N ASN A 144 4.08 4.89 18.63
CA ASN A 144 3.57 4.88 20.02
C ASN A 144 2.19 5.49 20.11
N LYS A 145 1.93 6.57 19.37
CA LYS A 145 0.62 7.21 19.31
C LYS A 145 -0.45 6.26 18.75
N ASP A 146 -0.12 5.54 17.69
CA ASP A 146 -1.07 4.62 17.06
C ASP A 146 -1.30 3.36 17.90
N ILE A 147 -0.26 2.83 18.56
CA ILE A 147 -0.40 1.70 19.49
C ILE A 147 -1.34 2.07 20.66
N ALA A 148 -1.24 3.29 21.17
CA ALA A 148 -2.09 3.76 22.27
C ALA A 148 -3.55 3.96 21.81
N ARG A 149 -3.77 4.21 20.53
CA ARG A 149 -5.08 4.57 19.97
C ARG A 149 -5.85 3.40 19.36
N TYR A 150 -5.14 2.46 18.72
CA TYR A 150 -5.78 1.40 17.95
C TYR A 150 -5.47 0.02 18.50
N LYS A 151 -6.40 -0.93 18.25
CA LYS A 151 -6.25 -2.31 18.69
C LYS A 151 -5.17 -3.02 17.88
N GLN A 152 -4.18 -3.60 18.58
CA GLN A 152 -3.19 -4.45 17.94
C GLN A 152 -3.81 -5.83 17.68
N ILE A 153 -3.66 -6.33 16.47
CA ILE A 153 -4.09 -7.68 16.13
C ILE A 153 -2.89 -8.62 16.18
N LYS A 154 -3.17 -9.89 16.47
CA LYS A 154 -2.14 -10.92 16.56
C LYS A 154 -1.74 -11.34 15.15
N ARG A 155 -0.43 -11.39 14.93
CA ARG A 155 0.13 -11.88 13.67
C ARG A 155 0.04 -13.39 13.59
#